data_d19d07b79949e768a178cdd32fff3376
#
_entry.id   d19d07b79949e768a178cdd32fff3376
#
_cell.length_a   1.000
_cell.length_b   1.000
_cell.length_c   1.000
_cell.angle_alpha   90.00
_cell.angle_beta   90.00
_cell.angle_gamma   90.00
#
_symmetry.space_group_name_H-M   'P 1'
#
loop_
_entity.id
_entity.type
_entity.pdbx_description
1 polymer ?
#
loop_
_entity_poly.entity_id
_entity_poly.type
_entity_poly.pdbx_seq_one_letter_code
_entity_poly.pdbx_strand_id
1 'polypeptide(L)'
;MDNSPRNKHLGLAVDTSSEMAMFAGNLIDIMDVLVKRGYEVPDYDIRREGLVKDRTVLIEKINHYMWNEQDGFYYDMTFGERQTRIKTIAGFFPLVSGVADEKQGKRLIEWLEDKETFNRVHRIPVVAADEEGYDPRGGYWRGSVWAPTNALVTCGLEKHGFHKLAKDIAINHLDVIAKVYEQTGTIWE
;
A
#
# COMPACT_ATOMS: atom_id res chain seq x y z
N MET A 1 -16.43 -4.53 -11.79
CA MET A 1 -16.64 -4.85 -10.36
C MET A 1 -15.35 -5.46 -9.85
N ASP A 2 -14.85 -4.98 -8.73
CA ASP A 2 -13.70 -5.56 -8.07
C ASP A 2 -14.06 -7.00 -7.62
N ASN A 3 -13.32 -8.00 -8.11
CA ASN A 3 -13.50 -9.42 -7.80
C ASN A 3 -12.49 -9.94 -6.76
N SER A 4 -11.84 -9.01 -6.03
CA SER A 4 -10.90 -9.36 -4.97
C SER A 4 -11.57 -10.20 -3.89
N PRO A 5 -10.91 -11.24 -3.35
CA PRO A 5 -11.43 -12.02 -2.24
C PRO A 5 -11.67 -11.20 -0.98
N ARG A 6 -10.96 -10.06 -0.80
CA ARG A 6 -11.13 -9.14 0.33
C ARG A 6 -12.54 -8.54 0.40
N ASN A 7 -13.19 -8.31 -0.74
CA ASN A 7 -14.46 -7.57 -0.81
C ASN A 7 -15.65 -8.28 -0.17
N LYS A 8 -15.61 -9.59 -0.04
CA LYS A 8 -16.71 -10.37 0.57
C LYS A 8 -16.98 -9.99 2.03
N HIS A 9 -15.96 -9.44 2.71
CA HIS A 9 -16.01 -9.19 4.16
C HIS A 9 -15.56 -7.77 4.52
N LEU A 10 -15.23 -6.94 3.54
CA LEU A 10 -14.63 -5.62 3.73
C LEU A 10 -15.58 -4.66 4.45
N GLY A 11 -15.16 -4.19 5.62
CA GLY A 11 -15.77 -3.09 6.36
C GLY A 11 -14.93 -1.82 6.29
N LEU A 12 -13.64 -1.92 6.67
CA LEU A 12 -12.67 -0.83 6.60
C LEU A 12 -11.44 -1.31 5.82
N ALA A 13 -11.09 -0.57 4.78
CA ALA A 13 -9.95 -0.88 3.90
C ALA A 13 -8.66 -0.25 4.43
N VAL A 14 -7.59 -1.04 4.56
CA VAL A 14 -6.31 -0.59 5.08
C VAL A 14 -5.60 0.38 4.13
N ASP A 15 -5.72 0.17 2.81
CA ASP A 15 -5.20 1.08 1.79
C ASP A 15 -5.85 2.46 1.89
N THR A 16 -7.18 2.53 1.81
CA THR A 16 -7.93 3.79 1.90
C THR A 16 -7.68 4.51 3.22
N SER A 17 -7.64 3.78 4.34
CA SER A 17 -7.34 4.37 5.66
C SER A 17 -5.92 4.95 5.70
N SER A 18 -4.95 4.25 5.11
CA SER A 18 -3.55 4.70 5.02
C SER A 18 -3.40 5.91 4.10
N GLU A 19 -4.13 5.93 2.96
CA GLU A 19 -4.15 7.06 2.04
C GLU A 19 -4.72 8.32 2.70
N MET A 20 -5.75 8.20 3.53
CA MET A 20 -6.28 9.33 4.29
C MET A 20 -5.23 9.94 5.24
N ALA A 21 -4.45 9.10 5.92
CA ALA A 21 -3.34 9.57 6.75
C ALA A 21 -2.23 10.23 5.90
N MET A 22 -1.94 9.71 4.71
CA MET A 22 -0.99 10.29 3.76
C MET A 22 -1.50 11.65 3.24
N PHE A 23 -2.76 11.76 2.85
CA PHE A 23 -3.35 13.00 2.36
C PHE A 23 -3.32 14.10 3.42
N ALA A 24 -3.63 13.79 4.67
CA ALA A 24 -3.50 14.76 5.76
C ALA A 24 -2.05 15.27 5.88
N GLY A 25 -1.05 14.39 5.81
CA GLY A 25 0.37 14.77 5.79
C GLY A 25 0.73 15.65 4.59
N ASN A 26 0.34 15.26 3.39
CA ASN A 26 0.61 16.02 2.17
C ASN A 26 -0.04 17.42 2.21
N LEU A 27 -1.26 17.54 2.75
CA LEU A 27 -1.92 18.84 2.91
C LEU A 27 -1.15 19.74 3.88
N ILE A 28 -0.64 19.20 4.99
CA ILE A 28 0.21 19.94 5.94
C ILE A 28 1.45 20.45 5.20
N ASP A 29 2.16 19.58 4.48
CA ASP A 29 3.38 19.94 3.75
C ASP A 29 3.13 21.03 2.69
N ILE A 30 2.01 20.93 1.94
CA ILE A 30 1.61 21.93 0.95
C ILE A 30 1.35 23.28 1.62
N MET A 31 0.58 23.29 2.72
CA MET A 31 0.29 24.53 3.46
C MET A 31 1.58 25.16 4.01
N ASP A 32 2.47 24.36 4.60
CA ASP A 32 3.75 24.80 5.13
C ASP A 32 4.64 25.44 4.03
N VAL A 33 4.68 24.82 2.84
CA VAL A 33 5.42 25.34 1.67
C VAL A 33 4.81 26.66 1.17
N LEU A 34 3.48 26.75 1.10
CA LEU A 34 2.80 27.98 0.66
C LEU A 34 3.13 29.15 1.59
N VAL A 35 2.95 28.97 2.90
CA VAL A 35 3.26 29.99 3.90
C VAL A 35 4.73 30.38 3.83
N LYS A 36 5.67 29.42 3.74
CA LYS A 36 7.10 29.69 3.59
C LYS A 36 7.43 30.51 2.36
N ARG A 37 6.64 30.41 1.30
CA ARG A 37 6.78 31.19 0.05
C ARG A 37 6.05 32.53 0.09
N GLY A 38 5.44 32.91 1.22
CA GLY A 38 4.72 34.18 1.39
C GLY A 38 3.29 34.20 0.84
N TYR A 39 2.71 33.04 0.53
CA TYR A 39 1.29 32.95 0.17
C TYR A 39 0.41 32.93 1.42
N GLU A 40 -0.73 33.61 1.34
CA GLU A 40 -1.75 33.57 2.39
C GLU A 40 -2.50 32.22 2.34
N VAL A 41 -2.56 31.54 3.48
CA VAL A 41 -3.38 30.33 3.68
C VAL A 41 -4.40 30.67 4.75
N PRO A 42 -5.69 30.83 4.41
CA PRO A 42 -6.72 31.15 5.39
C PRO A 42 -6.79 30.14 6.53
N ASP A 43 -6.86 30.61 7.76
CA ASP A 43 -6.96 29.78 8.99
C ASP A 43 -5.81 28.74 9.12
N TYR A 44 -4.61 29.06 8.62
CA TYR A 44 -3.47 28.14 8.54
C TYR A 44 -3.24 27.35 9.83
N ASP A 45 -3.10 28.03 10.99
CA ASP A 45 -2.78 27.36 12.25
C ASP A 45 -3.86 26.38 12.68
N ILE A 46 -5.14 26.80 12.58
CA ILE A 46 -6.29 25.96 12.97
C ILE A 46 -6.40 24.73 12.06
N ARG A 47 -6.26 24.93 10.75
CA ARG A 47 -6.32 23.83 9.77
C ARG A 47 -5.17 22.87 9.95
N ARG A 48 -3.96 23.39 10.12
CA ARG A 48 -2.76 22.60 10.33
C ARG A 48 -2.86 21.74 11.58
N GLU A 49 -3.26 22.35 12.71
CA GLU A 49 -3.47 21.61 13.97
C GLU A 49 -4.53 20.51 13.83
N GLY A 50 -5.65 20.82 13.17
CA GLY A 50 -6.70 19.85 12.87
C GLY A 50 -6.18 18.66 12.05
N LEU A 51 -5.46 18.90 10.97
CA LEU A 51 -4.87 17.85 10.13
C LEU A 51 -3.82 17.00 10.88
N VAL A 52 -2.98 17.64 11.70
CA VAL A 52 -2.01 16.91 12.54
C VAL A 52 -2.72 15.98 13.51
N LYS A 53 -3.76 16.46 14.19
CA LYS A 53 -4.58 15.66 15.10
C LYS A 53 -5.26 14.50 14.39
N ASP A 54 -5.91 14.76 13.26
CA ASP A 54 -6.63 13.73 12.49
C ASP A 54 -5.66 12.66 11.98
N ARG A 55 -4.50 13.07 11.44
CA ARG A 55 -3.46 12.15 11.00
C ARG A 55 -2.94 11.28 12.14
N THR A 56 -2.69 11.85 13.32
CA THR A 56 -2.23 11.10 14.49
C THR A 56 -3.25 10.04 14.90
N VAL A 57 -4.52 10.41 15.00
CA VAL A 57 -5.62 9.50 15.37
C VAL A 57 -5.76 8.38 14.32
N LEU A 58 -5.63 8.69 13.03
CA LEU A 58 -5.67 7.69 11.96
C LEU A 58 -4.53 6.68 12.09
N ILE A 59 -3.28 7.15 12.26
CA ILE A 59 -2.11 6.28 12.44
C ILE A 59 -2.28 5.35 13.65
N GLU A 60 -2.71 5.90 14.79
CA GLU A 60 -2.96 5.11 16.00
C GLU A 60 -4.02 4.03 15.78
N LYS A 61 -5.14 4.38 15.16
CA LYS A 61 -6.23 3.43 14.89
C LYS A 61 -5.83 2.35 13.87
N ILE A 62 -5.16 2.73 12.78
CA ILE A 62 -4.68 1.75 11.78
C ILE A 62 -3.72 0.76 12.44
N ASN A 63 -2.76 1.24 13.21
CA ASN A 63 -1.82 0.36 13.91
C ASN A 63 -2.49 -0.50 14.98
N HIS A 64 -3.48 0.02 15.68
CA HIS A 64 -4.18 -0.72 16.73
C HIS A 64 -5.09 -1.83 16.19
N TYR A 65 -5.86 -1.55 15.12
CA TYR A 65 -6.88 -2.47 14.62
C TYR A 65 -6.42 -3.32 13.44
N MET A 66 -5.60 -2.75 12.54
CA MET A 66 -5.28 -3.38 11.26
C MET A 66 -3.92 -4.09 11.25
N TRP A 67 -2.97 -3.70 12.12
CA TRP A 67 -1.71 -4.42 12.27
C TRP A 67 -1.91 -5.74 13.02
N ASN A 68 -1.36 -6.81 12.47
CA ASN A 68 -1.29 -8.10 13.14
C ASN A 68 0.16 -8.38 13.56
N GLU A 69 0.44 -8.30 14.85
CA GLU A 69 1.81 -8.49 15.37
C GLU A 69 2.32 -9.92 15.17
N GLN A 70 1.44 -10.92 15.19
CA GLN A 70 1.84 -12.31 14.99
C GLN A 70 2.30 -12.55 13.55
N ASP A 71 1.51 -12.09 12.58
CA ASP A 71 1.79 -12.26 11.15
C ASP A 71 2.83 -11.25 10.65
N GLY A 72 2.93 -10.07 11.28
CA GLY A 72 3.73 -8.97 10.77
C GLY A 72 3.16 -8.37 9.49
N PHE A 73 1.83 -8.25 9.43
CA PHE A 73 1.12 -7.77 8.24
C PHE A 73 -0.09 -6.91 8.61
N TYR A 74 -0.48 -5.99 7.72
CA TYR A 74 -1.69 -5.21 7.86
C TYR A 74 -2.85 -5.84 7.10
N TYR A 75 -4.00 -5.92 7.77
CA TYR A 75 -5.22 -6.49 7.20
C TYR A 75 -6.37 -5.50 7.20
N ASP A 76 -7.27 -5.66 6.24
CA ASP A 76 -8.56 -5.00 6.26
C ASP A 76 -9.39 -5.46 7.45
N MET A 77 -10.36 -4.65 7.86
CA MET A 77 -11.32 -4.98 8.90
C MET A 77 -12.67 -5.35 8.29
N THR A 78 -13.32 -6.34 8.87
CA THR A 78 -14.73 -6.67 8.57
C THR A 78 -15.67 -5.71 9.29
N PHE A 79 -16.96 -5.69 8.91
CA PHE A 79 -17.99 -4.96 9.66
C PHE A 79 -18.17 -5.45 11.11
N GLY A 80 -17.73 -6.68 11.42
CA GLY A 80 -17.71 -7.24 12.77
C GLY A 80 -16.42 -6.96 13.55
N GLU A 81 -15.66 -5.93 13.16
CA GLU A 81 -14.42 -5.46 13.82
C GLU A 81 -13.33 -6.55 13.94
N ARG A 82 -13.27 -7.46 12.97
CA ARG A 82 -12.24 -8.50 12.89
C ARG A 82 -11.36 -8.28 11.66
N GLN A 83 -10.09 -8.60 11.76
CA GLN A 83 -9.19 -8.63 10.62
C GLN A 83 -9.63 -9.71 9.62
N THR A 84 -9.61 -9.37 8.31
CA THR A 84 -10.00 -10.31 7.24
C THR A 84 -9.04 -11.48 7.11
N ARG A 85 -7.79 -11.29 7.51
CA ARG A 85 -6.68 -12.27 7.40
C ARG A 85 -6.40 -12.70 5.96
N ILE A 86 -6.75 -11.86 4.99
CA ILE A 86 -6.44 -12.06 3.58
C ILE A 86 -5.32 -11.10 3.20
N LYS A 87 -4.16 -11.65 2.79
CA LYS A 87 -2.99 -10.87 2.39
C LYS A 87 -3.18 -10.31 0.99
N THR A 88 -3.29 -8.98 0.91
CA THR A 88 -3.38 -8.26 -0.36
C THR A 88 -2.33 -7.16 -0.43
N ILE A 89 -2.08 -6.64 -1.63
CA ILE A 89 -1.17 -5.51 -1.84
C ILE A 89 -1.53 -4.29 -0.97
N ALA A 90 -2.80 -4.14 -0.59
CA ALA A 90 -3.26 -3.07 0.29
C ALA A 90 -2.53 -3.04 1.65
N GLY A 91 -2.10 -4.20 2.15
CA GLY A 91 -1.34 -4.31 3.41
C GLY A 91 0.04 -3.65 3.38
N PHE A 92 0.54 -3.25 2.21
CA PHE A 92 1.80 -2.51 2.05
C PHE A 92 1.62 -0.99 1.95
N PHE A 93 0.40 -0.48 1.82
CA PHE A 93 0.14 0.96 1.75
C PHE A 93 0.54 1.74 3.01
N PRO A 94 0.53 1.14 4.21
CA PRO A 94 1.12 1.75 5.41
C PRO A 94 2.59 2.19 5.25
N LEU A 95 3.38 1.57 4.35
CA LEU A 95 4.76 2.00 4.06
C LEU A 95 4.80 3.38 3.42
N VAL A 96 4.07 3.59 2.32
CA VAL A 96 4.11 4.87 1.58
C VAL A 96 3.45 6.00 2.34
N SER A 97 2.44 5.69 3.14
CA SER A 97 1.66 6.66 3.91
C SER A 97 2.36 7.15 5.19
N GLY A 98 3.42 6.45 5.63
CA GLY A 98 4.09 6.74 6.90
C GLY A 98 3.28 6.33 8.12
N VAL A 99 2.39 5.34 7.97
CA VAL A 99 1.66 4.68 9.06
C VAL A 99 2.53 3.60 9.71
N ALA A 100 3.20 2.78 8.89
CA ALA A 100 4.12 1.76 9.37
C ALA A 100 5.39 2.39 9.95
N ASP A 101 5.81 1.92 11.12
CA ASP A 101 7.09 2.26 11.68
C ASP A 101 8.23 1.40 11.07
N GLU A 102 9.48 1.63 11.51
CA GLU A 102 10.65 0.90 11.01
C GLU A 102 10.57 -0.60 11.28
N LYS A 103 10.07 -1.02 12.45
CA LYS A 103 9.93 -2.43 12.84
C LYS A 103 8.88 -3.12 11.98
N GLN A 104 7.74 -2.48 11.79
CA GLN A 104 6.67 -2.96 10.94
C GLN A 104 7.09 -3.03 9.47
N GLY A 105 7.82 -2.01 9.00
CA GLY A 105 8.39 -2.01 7.66
C GLY A 105 9.29 -3.21 7.39
N LYS A 106 10.19 -3.55 8.31
CA LYS A 106 11.05 -4.74 8.20
C LYS A 106 10.24 -6.04 8.11
N ARG A 107 9.15 -6.16 8.87
CA ARG A 107 8.26 -7.33 8.84
C ARG A 107 7.49 -7.44 7.51
N LEU A 108 7.04 -6.31 6.96
CA LEU A 108 6.36 -6.29 5.66
C LEU A 108 7.26 -6.74 4.51
N ILE A 109 8.58 -6.46 4.60
CA ILE A 109 9.53 -6.87 3.56
C ILE A 109 9.70 -8.37 3.50
N GLU A 110 9.62 -9.08 4.61
CA GLU A 110 9.68 -10.54 4.63
C GLU A 110 8.63 -11.14 3.67
N TRP A 111 7.41 -10.58 3.64
CA TRP A 111 6.36 -10.98 2.70
C TRP A 111 6.65 -10.61 1.25
N LEU A 112 7.27 -9.44 1.01
CA LEU A 112 7.66 -9.02 -0.35
C LEU A 112 8.80 -9.85 -0.95
N GLU A 113 9.60 -10.50 -0.13
CA GLU A 113 10.72 -11.37 -0.53
C GLU A 113 10.34 -12.86 -0.53
N ASP A 114 9.21 -13.23 0.06
CA ASP A 114 8.74 -14.60 0.10
C ASP A 114 8.15 -15.04 -1.25
N LYS A 115 8.74 -16.11 -1.82
CA LYS A 115 8.37 -16.68 -3.11
C LYS A 115 7.01 -17.36 -3.11
N GLU A 116 6.51 -17.78 -1.97
CA GLU A 116 5.20 -18.42 -1.85
C GLU A 116 4.06 -17.39 -1.80
N THR A 117 4.39 -16.12 -1.57
CA THR A 117 3.40 -15.04 -1.42
C THR A 117 3.50 -13.98 -2.52
N PHE A 118 4.32 -12.92 -2.33
CA PHE A 118 4.35 -11.76 -3.25
C PHE A 118 5.56 -11.73 -4.19
N ASN A 119 6.62 -12.49 -3.94
CA ASN A 119 7.80 -12.57 -4.80
C ASN A 119 7.60 -13.56 -5.95
N ARG A 120 6.63 -13.30 -6.81
CA ARG A 120 6.33 -14.16 -7.96
C ARG A 120 7.17 -13.76 -9.19
N VAL A 121 7.00 -14.48 -10.30
CA VAL A 121 7.68 -14.17 -11.58
C VAL A 121 7.44 -12.72 -12.00
N HIS A 122 6.18 -12.25 -11.92
CA HIS A 122 5.83 -10.83 -11.94
C HIS A 122 5.51 -10.41 -10.51
N ARG A 123 6.35 -9.56 -9.95
CA ARG A 123 6.31 -9.24 -8.53
C ARG A 123 5.16 -8.32 -8.17
N ILE A 124 4.73 -8.55 -7.03
CA ILE A 124 3.65 -8.04 -6.19
C ILE A 124 2.30 -8.17 -6.89
N PRO A 125 1.76 -9.41 -6.96
CA PRO A 125 0.36 -9.60 -7.31
C PRO A 125 -0.55 -8.95 -6.27
N VAL A 126 -1.75 -8.56 -6.68
CA VAL A 126 -2.71 -7.88 -5.79
C VAL A 126 -3.20 -8.73 -4.63
N VAL A 127 -3.11 -10.05 -4.73
CA VAL A 127 -3.39 -11.03 -3.67
C VAL A 127 -2.19 -11.95 -3.53
N ALA A 128 -1.81 -12.28 -2.31
CA ALA A 128 -0.70 -13.20 -2.06
C ALA A 128 -0.99 -14.59 -2.68
N ALA A 129 0.05 -15.23 -3.22
CA ALA A 129 -0.14 -16.46 -3.99
C ALA A 129 -0.53 -17.69 -3.14
N ASP A 130 -0.38 -17.61 -1.83
CA ASP A 130 -0.82 -18.62 -0.86
C ASP A 130 -2.28 -18.45 -0.39
N GLU A 131 -2.97 -17.40 -0.85
CA GLU A 131 -4.38 -17.17 -0.52
C GLU A 131 -5.31 -18.00 -1.43
N GLU A 132 -6.39 -18.54 -0.87
CA GLU A 132 -7.40 -19.32 -1.61
C GLU A 132 -8.00 -18.56 -2.81
N GLY A 133 -8.08 -17.23 -2.70
CA GLY A 133 -8.60 -16.36 -3.75
C GLY A 133 -7.65 -16.04 -4.89
N TYR A 134 -6.36 -16.44 -4.80
CA TYR A 134 -5.35 -16.13 -5.82
C TYR A 134 -5.64 -16.84 -7.15
N ASP A 135 -5.50 -16.11 -8.26
CA ASP A 135 -5.56 -16.66 -9.63
C ASP A 135 -4.20 -16.44 -10.33
N PRO A 136 -3.42 -17.49 -10.59
CA PRO A 136 -2.11 -17.38 -11.25
C PRO A 136 -2.18 -16.86 -12.69
N ARG A 137 -3.37 -16.82 -13.30
CA ARG A 137 -3.61 -16.25 -14.63
C ARG A 137 -3.91 -14.76 -14.59
N GLY A 138 -3.90 -14.14 -13.41
CA GLY A 138 -4.20 -12.73 -13.18
C GLY A 138 -5.60 -12.52 -12.61
N GLY A 139 -6.66 -12.79 -13.37
CA GLY A 139 -8.03 -12.72 -12.90
C GLY A 139 -8.44 -11.36 -12.31
N TYR A 140 -7.95 -10.25 -12.88
CA TYR A 140 -8.22 -8.88 -12.45
C TYR A 140 -7.70 -8.61 -11.02
N TRP A 141 -8.52 -8.46 -9.99
CA TRP A 141 -8.09 -8.25 -8.59
C TRP A 141 -7.84 -9.55 -7.81
N ARG A 142 -7.48 -10.63 -8.49
CA ARG A 142 -7.20 -11.92 -7.86
C ARG A 142 -5.75 -12.39 -7.96
N GLY A 143 -4.95 -11.78 -8.85
CA GLY A 143 -3.56 -12.18 -9.04
C GLY A 143 -2.80 -11.30 -10.02
N SER A 144 -3.47 -10.36 -10.70
CA SER A 144 -2.81 -9.41 -11.60
C SER A 144 -1.84 -8.52 -10.85
N VAL A 145 -0.88 -7.97 -11.58
CA VAL A 145 0.10 -7.00 -11.08
C VAL A 145 -0.20 -5.65 -11.72
N TRP A 146 -0.58 -4.69 -10.91
CA TRP A 146 -0.99 -3.37 -11.36
C TRP A 146 0.12 -2.35 -11.17
N ALA A 147 0.45 -1.61 -12.24
CA ALA A 147 1.50 -0.60 -12.20
C ALA A 147 1.29 0.47 -11.10
N PRO A 148 0.08 1.05 -10.89
CA PRO A 148 -0.13 2.04 -9.85
C PRO A 148 0.14 1.52 -8.44
N THR A 149 -0.35 0.32 -8.11
CA THR A 149 -0.17 -0.26 -6.78
C THR A 149 1.28 -0.66 -6.53
N ASN A 150 1.97 -1.19 -7.55
CA ASN A 150 3.40 -1.48 -7.49
C ASN A 150 4.23 -0.19 -7.29
N ALA A 151 3.89 0.90 -7.99
CA ALA A 151 4.55 2.18 -7.81
C ALA A 151 4.42 2.70 -6.37
N LEU A 152 3.22 2.59 -5.75
CA LEU A 152 3.02 3.00 -4.35
C LEU A 152 3.86 2.15 -3.39
N VAL A 153 3.92 0.84 -3.58
CA VAL A 153 4.75 -0.04 -2.75
C VAL A 153 6.24 0.31 -2.91
N THR A 154 6.73 0.49 -4.14
CA THR A 154 8.13 0.87 -4.37
C THR A 154 8.47 2.23 -3.77
N CYS A 155 7.58 3.23 -3.87
CA CYS A 155 7.74 4.51 -3.16
C CYS A 155 7.78 4.34 -1.64
N GLY A 156 6.99 3.44 -1.08
CA GLY A 156 7.01 3.11 0.34
C GLY A 156 8.34 2.50 0.76
N LEU A 157 8.87 1.56 -0.02
CA LEU A 157 10.18 0.94 0.21
C LEU A 157 11.32 1.98 0.19
N GLU A 158 11.30 2.91 -0.78
CA GLU A 158 12.26 4.03 -0.86
C GLU A 158 12.23 4.89 0.41
N LYS A 159 11.04 5.25 0.89
CA LYS A 159 10.88 6.04 2.13
C LYS A 159 11.44 5.34 3.37
N HIS A 160 11.39 4.02 3.41
CA HIS A 160 11.91 3.20 4.50
C HIS A 160 13.38 2.77 4.31
N GLY A 161 14.08 3.26 3.27
CA GLY A 161 15.50 2.98 3.02
C GLY A 161 15.79 1.64 2.35
N PHE A 162 14.77 0.92 1.85
CA PHE A 162 14.93 -0.36 1.15
C PHE A 162 15.14 -0.18 -0.36
N HIS A 163 16.06 0.72 -0.73
CA HIS A 163 16.32 1.15 -2.10
C HIS A 163 16.64 0.01 -3.06
N LYS A 164 17.41 -0.98 -2.61
CA LYS A 164 17.74 -2.14 -3.46
C LYS A 164 16.49 -2.92 -3.83
N LEU A 165 15.64 -3.24 -2.85
CA LEU A 165 14.41 -4.00 -3.09
C LEU A 165 13.42 -3.22 -3.96
N ALA A 166 13.26 -1.91 -3.71
CA ALA A 166 12.43 -1.03 -4.54
C ALA A 166 12.87 -1.07 -6.01
N LYS A 167 14.18 -0.92 -6.25
CA LYS A 167 14.77 -1.00 -7.60
C LYS A 167 14.56 -2.37 -8.24
N ASP A 168 14.82 -3.46 -7.52
CA ASP A 168 14.67 -4.82 -8.03
C ASP A 168 13.21 -5.12 -8.43
N ILE A 169 12.24 -4.63 -7.66
CA ILE A 169 10.80 -4.75 -7.99
C ILE A 169 10.45 -3.91 -9.22
N ALA A 170 10.89 -2.66 -9.28
CA ALA A 170 10.62 -1.78 -10.41
C ALA A 170 11.20 -2.34 -11.72
N ILE A 171 12.44 -2.84 -11.70
CA ILE A 171 13.08 -3.47 -12.87
C ILE A 171 12.31 -4.73 -13.28
N ASN A 172 11.95 -5.60 -12.32
CA ASN A 172 11.16 -6.79 -12.62
C ASN A 172 9.83 -6.43 -13.32
N HIS A 173 9.14 -5.40 -12.85
CA HIS A 173 7.88 -4.95 -13.44
C HIS A 173 8.09 -4.47 -14.89
N LEU A 174 9.10 -3.63 -15.14
CA LEU A 174 9.42 -3.13 -16.49
C LEU A 174 9.84 -4.25 -17.42
N ASP A 175 10.68 -5.20 -16.98
CA ASP A 175 11.14 -6.33 -17.78
C ASP A 175 10.00 -7.25 -18.19
N VAL A 176 9.04 -7.51 -17.29
CA VAL A 176 7.87 -8.33 -17.62
C VAL A 176 6.98 -7.63 -18.63
N ILE A 177 6.71 -6.33 -18.46
CA ILE A 177 5.93 -5.55 -19.43
C ILE A 177 6.61 -5.53 -20.79
N ALA A 178 7.93 -5.30 -20.84
CA ALA A 178 8.68 -5.29 -22.09
C ALA A 178 8.58 -6.63 -22.84
N LYS A 179 8.75 -7.76 -22.13
CA LYS A 179 8.61 -9.11 -22.70
C LYS A 179 7.20 -9.37 -23.25
N VAL A 180 6.17 -8.93 -22.52
CA VAL A 180 4.78 -9.07 -22.99
C VAL A 180 4.54 -8.21 -24.22
N TYR A 181 5.07 -6.99 -24.25
CA TYR A 181 5.00 -6.13 -25.44
C TYR A 181 5.69 -6.73 -26.65
N GLU A 182 6.91 -7.30 -26.48
CA GLU A 182 7.62 -7.98 -27.55
C GLU A 182 6.84 -9.16 -28.16
N GLN A 183 6.05 -9.86 -27.35
CA GLN A 183 5.25 -11.00 -27.78
C GLN A 183 3.91 -10.62 -28.41
N THR A 184 3.30 -9.52 -27.96
CA THR A 184 1.90 -9.20 -28.27
C THR A 184 1.71 -7.88 -29.03
N GLY A 185 2.73 -7.02 -29.05
CA GLY A 185 2.67 -5.66 -29.63
C GLY A 185 1.82 -4.67 -28.79
N THR A 186 1.42 -5.07 -27.58
CA THR A 186 0.54 -4.26 -26.73
C THR A 186 1.00 -4.28 -25.27
N ILE A 187 0.86 -3.15 -24.57
CA ILE A 187 0.97 -3.08 -23.12
C ILE A 187 -0.41 -3.39 -22.54
N TRP A 188 -0.50 -4.49 -21.84
CA TRP A 188 -1.74 -4.92 -21.18
C TRP A 188 -1.85 -4.32 -19.78
N GLU A 189 -3.06 -4.04 -19.38
CA GLU A 189 -3.45 -3.60 -18.04
C GLU A 189 -3.47 -4.78 -17.05
#